data_a542d8aee7a7865940e1eb2d1b19c345
#
_entry.id   a542d8aee7a7865940e1eb2d1b19c345
#
_cell.length_a   1.000
_cell.length_b   1.000
_cell.length_c   1.000
_cell.angle_alpha   90.00
_cell.angle_beta   90.00
_cell.angle_gamma   90.00
#
_symmetry.space_group_name_H-M   'P 1'
#
loop_
_entity.id
_entity.type
_entity.pdbx_description
1 polymer ?
#
loop_
_entity_poly.entity_id
_entity_poly.type
_entity_poly.pdbx_seq_one_letter_code
_entity_poly.pdbx_strand_id
1 'polypeptide(L)'
;MVETIIENNIFRTRKLLELLYETPPKHFFGIASALNVNTFSIIGASNKLMEDLIMIYSDRLPIITARLANVAFSNGSLLSGFLERFNKKQHLTCPIGVSRSYISPKESGEFCLIATIMGESGDIFFPKLDESGDSITFDQIAIDLIRSHGFEPDVCHSEMEAKRKALMLNDQSAAYPVYFFETDTSSEKAINEFYTEKERLDNDSFINIGVIKNSKKRSIEEIDEIIDQLRELFESQNVSISEIIEVPRDCELMS
;
A
#
# COMPACT_ATOMS: atom_id res chain seq x y z
N MET A 1 0.50 -16.43 6.50
CA MET A 1 0.31 -15.10 5.83
C MET A 1 1.36 -14.09 6.27
N VAL A 2 1.56 -13.88 7.57
CA VAL A 2 2.58 -12.96 8.11
C VAL A 2 3.99 -13.33 7.67
N GLU A 3 4.38 -14.59 7.82
CA GLU A 3 5.68 -15.13 7.38
C GLU A 3 5.95 -14.83 5.89
N THR A 4 4.94 -15.00 5.04
CA THR A 4 5.09 -14.74 3.60
C THR A 4 5.38 -13.27 3.30
N ILE A 5 4.78 -12.34 4.07
CA ILE A 5 5.02 -10.90 3.93
C ILE A 5 6.47 -10.58 4.32
N ILE A 6 6.92 -11.04 5.46
CA ILE A 6 8.30 -10.82 5.95
C ILE A 6 9.32 -11.48 5.01
N GLU A 7 9.07 -12.71 4.60
CA GLU A 7 9.93 -13.42 3.66
C GLU A 7 10.11 -12.63 2.34
N ASN A 8 9.01 -12.13 1.77
CA ASN A 8 9.06 -11.40 0.51
C ASN A 8 9.64 -9.99 0.65
N ASN A 9 9.16 -9.24 1.64
CA ASN A 9 9.53 -7.83 1.76
C ASN A 9 10.91 -7.62 2.36
N ILE A 10 11.39 -8.54 3.20
CA ILE A 10 12.64 -8.36 3.93
C ILE A 10 13.71 -9.33 3.43
N PHE A 11 13.54 -10.63 3.64
CA PHE A 11 14.62 -11.61 3.37
C PHE A 11 14.94 -11.71 1.88
N ARG A 12 13.94 -11.76 1.01
CA ARG A 12 14.16 -11.81 -0.45
C ARG A 12 14.67 -10.49 -1.00
N THR A 13 14.19 -9.36 -0.48
CA THR A 13 14.70 -8.04 -0.86
C THR A 13 16.17 -7.91 -0.48
N ARG A 14 16.57 -8.29 0.74
CA ARG A 14 17.98 -8.31 1.15
C ARG A 14 18.82 -9.14 0.19
N LYS A 15 18.41 -10.37 -0.08
CA LYS A 15 19.12 -11.27 -0.99
C LYS A 15 19.20 -10.71 -2.42
N LEU A 16 18.15 -10.07 -2.91
CA LEU A 16 18.16 -9.40 -4.22
C LEU A 16 19.19 -8.26 -4.24
N LEU A 17 19.22 -7.41 -3.22
CA LEU A 17 20.14 -6.29 -3.14
C LEU A 17 21.60 -6.75 -3.06
N GLU A 18 21.90 -7.83 -2.34
CA GLU A 18 23.21 -8.48 -2.31
C GLU A 18 23.65 -8.97 -3.70
N LEU A 19 22.77 -9.62 -4.44
CA LEU A 19 23.04 -10.06 -5.82
C LEU A 19 23.26 -8.87 -6.77
N LEU A 20 22.46 -7.80 -6.62
CA LEU A 20 22.64 -6.58 -7.39
C LEU A 20 23.96 -5.88 -7.05
N TYR A 21 24.43 -5.99 -5.81
CA TYR A 21 25.74 -5.44 -5.40
C TYR A 21 26.91 -6.18 -6.06
N GLU A 22 26.81 -7.50 -6.24
CA GLU A 22 27.80 -8.28 -6.96
C GLU A 22 27.82 -7.97 -8.47
N THR A 23 26.64 -7.66 -9.04
CA THR A 23 26.47 -7.35 -10.49
C THR A 23 25.61 -6.11 -10.63
N PRO A 24 26.20 -4.90 -10.46
CA PRO A 24 25.44 -3.66 -10.42
C PRO A 24 24.72 -3.37 -11.74
N PRO A 25 23.39 -3.10 -11.71
CA PRO A 25 22.67 -2.62 -12.88
C PRO A 25 23.00 -1.14 -13.15
N LYS A 26 22.59 -0.65 -14.32
CA LYS A 26 22.66 0.79 -14.61
C LYS A 26 21.67 1.60 -13.78
N HIS A 27 20.51 1.03 -13.51
CA HIS A 27 19.45 1.58 -12.66
C HIS A 27 18.70 0.45 -11.99
N PHE A 28 18.30 0.65 -10.76
CA PHE A 28 17.37 -0.20 -10.04
C PHE A 28 16.24 0.66 -9.48
N PHE A 29 15.02 0.32 -9.83
CA PHE A 29 13.83 1.01 -9.33
C PHE A 29 13.02 0.08 -8.43
N GLY A 30 12.87 0.45 -7.18
CA GLY A 30 12.06 -0.24 -6.19
C GLY A 30 10.70 0.47 -6.02
N ILE A 31 9.64 -0.29 -5.81
CA ILE A 31 8.33 0.27 -5.47
C ILE A 31 8.05 -0.01 -4.00
N ALA A 32 7.83 1.06 -3.24
CA ALA A 32 7.28 1.03 -1.91
C ALA A 32 5.81 1.49 -1.93
N SER A 33 5.13 1.40 -0.81
CA SER A 33 3.72 1.81 -0.70
C SER A 33 3.63 3.05 0.21
N ALA A 34 2.62 3.90 0.00
CA ALA A 34 2.26 4.97 0.94
C ALA A 34 2.01 4.46 2.37
N LEU A 35 1.71 3.17 2.53
CA LEU A 35 1.58 2.52 3.84
C LEU A 35 2.87 2.48 4.67
N ASN A 36 4.01 2.84 4.09
CA ASN A 36 5.30 2.91 4.80
C ASN A 36 5.32 3.95 5.91
N VAL A 37 4.47 4.97 5.82
CA VAL A 37 4.34 6.02 6.84
C VAL A 37 3.52 5.52 8.05
N ASN A 38 2.71 4.47 7.87
CA ASN A 38 1.91 3.86 8.94
C ASN A 38 2.49 2.51 9.36
N THR A 39 3.36 2.51 10.36
CA THR A 39 4.02 1.30 10.89
C THR A 39 3.20 0.53 11.92
N PHE A 40 1.92 0.89 12.14
CA PHE A 40 1.04 0.20 13.10
C PHE A 40 0.53 -1.17 12.61
N SER A 41 0.71 -1.49 11.34
CA SER A 41 0.37 -2.79 10.78
C SER A 41 1.64 -3.53 10.34
N ILE A 42 1.57 -4.87 10.33
CA ILE A 42 2.69 -5.69 9.86
C ILE A 42 3.06 -5.40 8.41
N ILE A 43 2.07 -5.07 7.57
CA ILE A 43 2.30 -4.69 6.18
C ILE A 43 3.05 -3.35 6.12
N GLY A 44 2.59 -2.35 6.89
CA GLY A 44 3.24 -1.04 6.97
C GLY A 44 4.67 -1.14 7.49
N ALA A 45 4.88 -1.83 8.61
CA ALA A 45 6.20 -2.05 9.20
C ALA A 45 7.16 -2.78 8.24
N SER A 46 6.69 -3.86 7.59
CA SER A 46 7.52 -4.61 6.63
C SER A 46 7.84 -3.81 5.37
N ASN A 47 6.90 -3.00 4.87
CA ASN A 47 7.14 -2.11 3.73
C ASN A 47 8.16 -1.02 4.09
N LYS A 48 8.06 -0.44 5.30
CA LYS A 48 9.04 0.55 5.77
C LYS A 48 10.44 -0.05 5.85
N LEU A 49 10.56 -1.22 6.45
CA LEU A 49 11.85 -1.91 6.56
C LEU A 49 12.40 -2.31 5.18
N MET A 50 11.54 -2.70 4.23
CA MET A 50 11.93 -2.93 2.85
C MET A 50 12.48 -1.66 2.19
N GLU A 51 11.83 -0.52 2.40
CA GLU A 51 12.30 0.78 1.89
C GLU A 51 13.65 1.14 2.52
N ASP A 52 13.81 0.99 3.83
CA ASP A 52 15.07 1.25 4.52
C ASP A 52 16.20 0.36 3.97
N LEU A 53 15.94 -0.93 3.73
CA LEU A 53 16.86 -1.84 3.06
C LEU A 53 17.30 -1.32 1.69
N ILE A 54 16.33 -0.94 0.85
CA ILE A 54 16.60 -0.40 -0.49
C ILE A 54 17.47 0.85 -0.39
N MET A 55 17.14 1.75 0.54
CA MET A 55 17.82 3.03 0.68
C MET A 55 19.25 2.91 1.19
N ILE A 56 19.58 1.94 2.04
CA ILE A 56 20.94 1.69 2.49
C ILE A 56 21.88 1.38 1.31
N TYR A 57 21.38 0.61 0.36
CA TYR A 57 22.18 0.25 -0.83
C TYR A 57 22.30 1.38 -1.84
N SER A 58 21.53 2.47 -1.73
CA SER A 58 21.59 3.59 -2.68
C SER A 58 22.90 4.36 -2.68
N ASP A 59 23.75 4.21 -1.65
CA ASP A 59 25.11 4.77 -1.64
C ASP A 59 26.11 3.98 -2.51
N ARG A 60 25.75 2.75 -2.87
CA ARG A 60 26.62 1.81 -3.59
C ARG A 60 26.03 1.34 -4.91
N LEU A 61 24.74 1.46 -5.07
CA LEU A 61 23.97 1.08 -6.25
C LEU A 61 23.13 2.26 -6.74
N PRO A 62 22.92 2.42 -8.05
CA PRO A 62 22.05 3.46 -8.59
C PRO A 62 20.57 3.09 -8.34
N ILE A 63 20.09 3.31 -7.14
CA ILE A 63 18.76 2.91 -6.65
C ILE A 63 17.87 4.13 -6.50
N ILE A 64 16.67 4.01 -7.07
CA ILE A 64 15.57 4.96 -6.93
C ILE A 64 14.37 4.20 -6.40
N THR A 65 13.56 4.81 -5.55
CA THR A 65 12.32 4.20 -5.06
C THR A 65 11.15 5.17 -5.15
N ALA A 66 9.94 4.62 -4.99
CA ALA A 66 8.73 5.42 -5.02
C ALA A 66 7.70 4.90 -4.02
N ARG A 67 6.99 5.82 -3.37
CA ARG A 67 5.81 5.55 -2.52
C ARG A 67 4.57 5.77 -3.36
N LEU A 68 3.97 4.69 -3.85
CA LEU A 68 2.78 4.79 -4.70
C LEU A 68 1.50 4.95 -3.87
N ALA A 69 0.56 5.72 -4.42
CA ALA A 69 -0.83 5.72 -4.00
C ALA A 69 -1.51 4.39 -4.34
N ASN A 70 -2.75 4.23 -3.86
CA ASN A 70 -3.53 3.06 -4.23
C ASN A 70 -3.81 3.08 -5.74
N VAL A 71 -3.44 2.01 -6.42
CA VAL A 71 -3.76 1.86 -7.85
C VAL A 71 -5.17 1.30 -7.97
N ALA A 72 -6.05 2.07 -8.62
CA ALA A 72 -7.44 1.67 -8.81
C ALA A 72 -7.54 0.31 -9.53
N PHE A 73 -8.40 -0.55 -9.03
CA PHE A 73 -8.66 -1.89 -9.57
C PHE A 73 -7.43 -2.81 -9.68
N SER A 74 -6.36 -2.51 -8.94
CA SER A 74 -5.21 -3.41 -8.84
C SER A 74 -5.64 -4.77 -8.28
N ASN A 75 -4.93 -5.82 -8.68
CA ASN A 75 -5.24 -7.17 -8.25
C ASN A 75 -5.19 -7.31 -6.72
N GLY A 76 -6.24 -7.90 -6.13
CA GLY A 76 -6.38 -8.03 -4.67
C GLY A 76 -6.88 -6.77 -3.95
N SER A 77 -7.13 -5.65 -4.66
CA SER A 77 -7.74 -4.45 -4.07
C SER A 77 -9.24 -4.64 -3.79
N LEU A 78 -9.79 -3.83 -2.88
CA LEU A 78 -11.22 -3.82 -2.59
C LEU A 78 -12.05 -3.51 -3.85
N LEU A 79 -11.58 -2.58 -4.69
CA LEU A 79 -12.25 -2.21 -5.94
C LEU A 79 -12.26 -3.36 -6.95
N SER A 80 -11.16 -4.10 -7.07
CA SER A 80 -11.12 -5.33 -7.87
C SER A 80 -12.10 -6.37 -7.32
N GLY A 81 -12.19 -6.48 -5.99
CA GLY A 81 -13.17 -7.34 -5.31
C GLY A 81 -14.63 -6.95 -5.60
N PHE A 82 -14.92 -5.65 -5.73
CA PHE A 82 -16.28 -5.20 -6.14
C PHE A 82 -16.64 -5.68 -7.54
N LEU A 83 -15.74 -5.52 -8.52
CA LEU A 83 -15.96 -6.00 -9.88
C LEU A 83 -16.12 -7.52 -9.92
N GLU A 84 -15.27 -8.25 -9.20
CA GLU A 84 -15.37 -9.70 -9.14
C GLU A 84 -16.70 -10.18 -8.54
N ARG A 85 -17.12 -9.60 -7.41
CA ARG A 85 -18.40 -9.90 -6.78
C ARG A 85 -19.58 -9.54 -7.67
N PHE A 86 -19.51 -8.36 -8.31
CA PHE A 86 -20.55 -7.91 -9.25
C PHE A 86 -20.70 -8.89 -10.41
N ASN A 87 -19.59 -9.29 -11.04
CA ASN A 87 -19.59 -10.27 -12.14
C ASN A 87 -20.13 -11.65 -11.72
N LYS A 88 -19.97 -12.03 -10.45
CA LYS A 88 -20.48 -13.27 -9.87
C LYS A 88 -21.91 -13.13 -9.34
N LYS A 89 -22.60 -12.01 -9.56
CA LYS A 89 -23.92 -11.68 -8.99
C LYS A 89 -23.96 -11.84 -7.45
N GLN A 90 -22.86 -11.51 -6.78
CA GLN A 90 -22.75 -11.50 -5.31
C GLN A 90 -22.99 -10.08 -4.80
N HIS A 91 -23.57 -9.95 -3.60
CA HIS A 91 -23.74 -8.65 -2.96
C HIS A 91 -22.41 -7.92 -2.77
N LEU A 92 -22.43 -6.58 -2.79
CA LEU A 92 -21.29 -5.78 -2.41
C LEU A 92 -21.30 -5.54 -0.89
N THR A 93 -20.10 -5.47 -0.31
CA THR A 93 -19.92 -5.16 1.11
C THR A 93 -18.69 -4.27 1.24
N CYS A 94 -18.84 -3.12 1.91
CA CYS A 94 -17.73 -2.21 2.13
C CYS A 94 -17.91 -1.36 3.40
N PRO A 95 -16.80 -0.84 3.95
CA PRO A 95 -16.86 0.09 5.06
C PRO A 95 -17.48 1.43 4.60
N ILE A 96 -18.26 2.06 5.48
CA ILE A 96 -18.84 3.39 5.26
C ILE A 96 -17.85 4.47 5.68
N GLY A 97 -17.79 5.56 4.92
CA GLY A 97 -17.02 6.76 5.27
C GLY A 97 -15.50 6.61 5.19
N VAL A 98 -14.99 5.46 4.78
CA VAL A 98 -13.55 5.27 4.57
C VAL A 98 -13.18 5.74 3.18
N SER A 99 -12.33 6.74 3.09
CA SER A 99 -11.86 7.32 1.82
C SER A 99 -10.43 6.92 1.51
N ARG A 100 -10.11 6.87 0.21
CA ARG A 100 -8.76 6.67 -0.29
C ARG A 100 -8.56 7.50 -1.56
N SER A 101 -7.34 7.94 -1.75
CA SER A 101 -6.91 8.51 -3.00
C SER A 101 -6.40 7.41 -3.93
N TYR A 102 -6.77 7.49 -5.19
CA TYR A 102 -6.43 6.51 -6.20
C TYR A 102 -5.73 7.17 -7.38
N ILE A 103 -4.82 6.41 -7.98
CA ILE A 103 -4.26 6.70 -9.30
C ILE A 103 -4.66 5.58 -10.25
N SER A 104 -4.81 5.90 -11.53
CA SER A 104 -5.09 4.87 -12.54
C SER A 104 -3.86 3.98 -12.77
N PRO A 105 -4.04 2.75 -13.31
CA PRO A 105 -2.91 1.90 -13.70
C PRO A 105 -1.97 2.58 -14.72
N LYS A 106 -2.51 3.42 -15.59
CA LYS A 106 -1.74 4.18 -16.58
C LYS A 106 -0.86 5.24 -15.90
N GLU A 107 -1.45 6.07 -15.03
CA GLU A 107 -0.70 7.07 -14.26
C GLU A 107 0.37 6.43 -13.39
N SER A 108 0.07 5.29 -12.75
CA SER A 108 1.04 4.52 -11.97
C SER A 108 2.24 4.10 -12.85
N GLY A 109 1.99 3.60 -14.07
CA GLY A 109 3.05 3.22 -15.00
C GLY A 109 3.88 4.41 -15.49
N GLU A 110 3.23 5.51 -15.85
CA GLU A 110 3.89 6.76 -16.27
C GLU A 110 4.75 7.33 -15.12
N PHE A 111 4.22 7.34 -13.90
CA PHE A 111 4.94 7.75 -12.70
C PHE A 111 6.21 6.91 -12.47
N CYS A 112 6.10 5.59 -12.55
CA CYS A 112 7.25 4.69 -12.40
C CYS A 112 8.33 4.94 -13.48
N LEU A 113 7.92 5.19 -14.72
CA LEU A 113 8.85 5.52 -15.80
C LEU A 113 9.57 6.87 -15.56
N ILE A 114 8.84 7.89 -15.14
CA ILE A 114 9.42 9.21 -14.82
C ILE A 114 10.42 9.06 -13.67
N ALA A 115 10.04 8.40 -12.59
CA ALA A 115 10.92 8.16 -11.44
C ALA A 115 12.20 7.42 -11.86
N THR A 116 12.07 6.38 -12.68
CA THR A 116 13.22 5.58 -13.14
C THR A 116 14.18 6.38 -14.03
N ILE A 117 13.65 7.26 -14.92
CA ILE A 117 14.48 7.96 -15.90
C ILE A 117 15.08 9.25 -15.32
N MET A 118 14.30 9.95 -14.48
CA MET A 118 14.64 11.30 -14.01
C MET A 118 15.23 11.31 -12.61
N GLY A 119 15.09 10.20 -11.85
CA GLY A 119 15.55 10.13 -10.47
C GLY A 119 17.06 9.96 -10.33
N GLU A 120 17.58 10.52 -9.26
CA GLU A 120 18.96 10.31 -8.80
C GLU A 120 18.99 9.20 -7.75
N SER A 121 20.14 8.53 -7.60
CA SER A 121 20.27 7.50 -6.58
C SER A 121 19.98 8.05 -5.18
N GLY A 122 19.10 7.38 -4.45
CA GLY A 122 18.66 7.80 -3.12
C GLY A 122 17.39 8.66 -3.11
N ASP A 123 16.80 8.94 -4.26
CA ASP A 123 15.53 9.64 -4.36
C ASP A 123 14.35 8.71 -4.06
N ILE A 124 13.34 9.26 -3.35
CA ILE A 124 12.06 8.61 -3.12
C ILE A 124 10.96 9.48 -3.75
N PHE A 125 10.36 8.98 -4.81
CA PHE A 125 9.30 9.68 -5.52
C PHE A 125 7.92 9.42 -4.87
N PHE A 126 7.03 10.41 -4.91
CA PHE A 126 5.65 10.25 -4.45
C PHE A 126 4.69 11.10 -5.28
N PRO A 127 3.42 10.68 -5.49
CA PRO A 127 2.44 11.50 -6.19
C PRO A 127 1.96 12.65 -5.28
N LYS A 128 1.87 13.87 -5.82
CA LYS A 128 1.18 14.97 -5.19
C LYS A 128 -0.31 14.80 -5.49
N LEU A 129 -1.05 14.30 -4.52
CA LEU A 129 -2.51 14.18 -4.61
C LEU A 129 -3.13 15.43 -3.99
N ASP A 130 -4.04 16.07 -4.70
CA ASP A 130 -4.78 17.23 -4.20
C ASP A 130 -5.64 16.81 -3.01
N GLU A 131 -5.43 17.43 -1.87
CA GLU A 131 -6.22 17.18 -0.64
C GLU A 131 -7.71 17.51 -0.83
N SER A 132 -8.05 18.26 -1.87
CA SER A 132 -9.38 18.84 -2.06
C SER A 132 -10.31 18.10 -3.02
N GLY A 133 -9.86 17.09 -3.79
CA GLY A 133 -10.66 16.54 -4.88
C GLY A 133 -10.60 15.04 -5.15
N ASP A 134 -9.51 14.39 -4.83
CA ASP A 134 -9.25 13.02 -5.34
C ASP A 134 -9.56 11.89 -4.34
N SER A 135 -10.09 12.24 -3.17
CA SER A 135 -10.46 11.26 -2.15
C SER A 135 -11.92 10.88 -2.29
N ILE A 136 -12.19 9.64 -2.65
CA ILE A 136 -13.53 9.09 -2.78
C ILE A 136 -13.72 7.97 -1.76
N THR A 137 -14.91 7.90 -1.14
CA THR A 137 -15.23 6.87 -0.17
C THR A 137 -15.58 5.53 -0.84
N PHE A 138 -15.30 4.42 -0.17
CA PHE A 138 -15.60 3.10 -0.70
C PHE A 138 -17.10 2.89 -0.93
N ASP A 139 -17.94 3.42 -0.05
CA ASP A 139 -19.39 3.36 -0.18
C ASP A 139 -19.88 4.13 -1.41
N GLN A 140 -19.29 5.31 -1.68
CA GLN A 140 -19.61 6.07 -2.89
C GLN A 140 -19.18 5.31 -4.16
N ILE A 141 -17.97 4.72 -4.15
CA ILE A 141 -17.49 3.91 -5.28
C ILE A 141 -18.42 2.71 -5.53
N ALA A 142 -18.86 2.03 -4.47
CA ALA A 142 -19.78 0.90 -4.60
C ALA A 142 -21.14 1.34 -5.20
N ILE A 143 -21.67 2.49 -4.77
CA ILE A 143 -22.89 3.09 -5.31
C ILE A 143 -22.71 3.42 -6.79
N ASP A 144 -21.63 4.09 -7.15
CA ASP A 144 -21.36 4.51 -8.53
C ASP A 144 -21.14 3.30 -9.45
N LEU A 145 -20.48 2.25 -8.96
CA LEU A 145 -20.32 1.00 -9.68
C LEU A 145 -21.69 0.35 -9.98
N ILE A 146 -22.57 0.25 -8.98
CA ILE A 146 -23.91 -0.31 -9.13
C ILE A 146 -24.70 0.48 -10.19
N ARG A 147 -24.69 1.82 -10.09
CA ARG A 147 -25.39 2.72 -11.02
C ARG A 147 -24.84 2.68 -12.43
N SER A 148 -23.51 2.59 -12.58
CA SER A 148 -22.87 2.50 -13.90
C SER A 148 -23.28 1.23 -14.67
N HIS A 149 -23.74 0.19 -13.95
CA HIS A 149 -24.25 -1.03 -14.53
C HIS A 149 -25.79 -1.06 -14.68
N GLY A 150 -26.45 0.07 -14.46
CA GLY A 150 -27.89 0.23 -14.67
C GLY A 150 -28.79 -0.25 -13.52
N PHE A 151 -28.21 -0.45 -12.33
CA PHE A 151 -28.98 -0.84 -11.14
C PHE A 151 -29.09 0.33 -10.15
N GLU A 152 -30.14 0.31 -9.33
CA GLU A 152 -30.22 1.15 -8.13
C GLU A 152 -29.61 0.39 -6.93
N PRO A 153 -28.89 1.07 -6.02
CA PRO A 153 -28.38 0.45 -4.81
C PRO A 153 -29.50 0.04 -3.86
N ASP A 154 -29.58 -1.23 -3.48
CA ASP A 154 -30.48 -1.76 -2.43
C ASP A 154 -29.65 -1.93 -1.14
N VAL A 155 -29.63 -0.87 -0.32
CA VAL A 155 -28.86 -0.85 0.95
C VAL A 155 -29.53 -1.77 1.96
N CYS A 156 -28.82 -2.82 2.35
CA CYS A 156 -29.29 -3.83 3.29
C CYS A 156 -28.85 -3.54 4.73
N HIS A 157 -29.65 -3.95 5.70
CA HIS A 157 -29.37 -3.75 7.12
C HIS A 157 -28.38 -4.78 7.71
N SER A 158 -28.10 -5.84 6.96
CA SER A 158 -27.10 -6.86 7.36
C SER A 158 -26.50 -7.54 6.14
N GLU A 159 -25.31 -8.09 6.31
CA GLU A 159 -24.65 -8.89 5.27
C GLU A 159 -25.49 -10.13 4.88
N MET A 160 -26.16 -10.73 5.85
CA MET A 160 -27.04 -11.89 5.61
C MET A 160 -28.24 -11.52 4.71
N GLU A 161 -28.83 -10.35 4.93
CA GLU A 161 -29.90 -9.83 4.06
C GLU A 161 -29.39 -9.59 2.64
N ALA A 162 -28.25 -8.92 2.50
CA ALA A 162 -27.63 -8.64 1.21
C ALA A 162 -27.31 -9.93 0.45
N LYS A 163 -26.76 -10.93 1.14
CA LYS A 163 -26.47 -12.25 0.58
C LYS A 163 -27.73 -12.97 0.10
N ARG A 164 -28.81 -12.93 0.88
CA ARG A 164 -30.09 -13.54 0.50
C ARG A 164 -30.70 -12.86 -0.73
N LYS A 165 -30.66 -11.51 -0.79
CA LYS A 165 -31.17 -10.75 -1.96
C LYS A 165 -30.32 -11.02 -3.21
N ALA A 166 -29.01 -11.15 -3.06
CA ALA A 166 -28.12 -11.48 -4.18
C ALA A 166 -28.45 -12.83 -4.84
N LEU A 167 -28.88 -13.82 -4.07
CA LEU A 167 -29.33 -15.12 -4.61
C LEU A 167 -30.64 -15.02 -5.45
N MET A 168 -31.38 -13.93 -5.31
CA MET A 168 -32.61 -13.66 -6.06
C MET A 168 -32.41 -12.79 -7.30
N LEU A 169 -31.17 -12.29 -7.54
CA LEU A 169 -30.86 -11.46 -8.69
C LEU A 169 -31.11 -12.20 -9.99
N ASN A 170 -31.83 -11.53 -10.89
CA ASN A 170 -32.11 -12.01 -12.24
C ASN A 170 -32.05 -10.84 -13.24
N ASP A 171 -32.23 -11.11 -14.51
CA ASP A 171 -32.08 -10.13 -15.57
C ASP A 171 -33.16 -9.02 -15.57
N GLN A 172 -34.22 -9.14 -14.73
CA GLN A 172 -35.27 -8.13 -14.54
C GLN A 172 -35.05 -7.32 -13.25
N SER A 173 -34.02 -7.61 -12.48
CA SER A 173 -33.74 -6.91 -11.23
C SER A 173 -33.36 -5.45 -11.53
N ALA A 174 -34.06 -4.51 -10.90
CA ALA A 174 -33.79 -3.08 -11.02
C ALA A 174 -32.81 -2.57 -9.93
N ALA A 175 -32.61 -3.36 -8.87
CA ALA A 175 -31.79 -2.99 -7.73
C ALA A 175 -30.74 -4.06 -7.43
N TYR A 176 -29.59 -3.62 -6.90
CA TYR A 176 -28.46 -4.48 -6.55
C TYR A 176 -28.13 -4.39 -5.06
N PRO A 177 -28.07 -5.52 -4.33
CA PRO A 177 -27.88 -5.52 -2.89
C PRO A 177 -26.46 -5.11 -2.48
N VAL A 178 -26.39 -4.18 -1.54
CA VAL A 178 -25.14 -3.70 -0.94
C VAL A 178 -25.30 -3.58 0.57
N TYR A 179 -24.27 -3.95 1.30
CA TYR A 179 -24.18 -3.81 2.75
C TYR A 179 -23.01 -2.90 3.14
N PHE A 180 -23.31 -1.85 3.87
CA PHE A 180 -22.33 -0.94 4.45
C PHE A 180 -22.15 -1.23 5.93
N PHE A 181 -20.90 -1.34 6.37
CA PHE A 181 -20.58 -1.57 7.79
C PHE A 181 -19.67 -0.49 8.34
N GLU A 182 -19.84 -0.21 9.63
CA GLU A 182 -18.92 0.65 10.35
C GLU A 182 -17.63 -0.11 10.66
N THR A 183 -16.49 0.53 10.50
CA THR A 183 -15.19 -0.07 10.81
C THR A 183 -14.69 0.47 12.14
N ASP A 184 -14.25 -0.41 13.03
CA ASP A 184 -13.58 -0.07 14.30
C ASP A 184 -12.11 0.34 14.10
N THR A 185 -11.65 0.40 12.85
CA THR A 185 -10.25 0.71 12.56
C THR A 185 -9.96 2.21 12.73
N SER A 186 -9.80 2.62 13.99
CA SER A 186 -9.15 3.89 14.38
C SER A 186 -7.70 4.02 13.83
N SER A 187 -7.15 2.95 13.29
CA SER A 187 -5.80 2.87 12.72
C SER A 187 -5.71 3.17 11.21
N GLU A 188 -6.84 3.26 10.51
CA GLU A 188 -6.82 3.64 9.09
C GLU A 188 -6.97 5.15 8.98
N LYS A 189 -5.84 5.88 8.85
CA LYS A 189 -5.89 7.29 8.48
C LYS A 189 -6.61 7.41 7.14
N ALA A 190 -7.55 8.36 7.07
CA ALA A 190 -8.35 8.60 5.87
C ALA A 190 -7.53 9.12 4.68
N ILE A 191 -6.33 9.63 4.92
CA ILE A 191 -5.46 10.27 3.92
C ILE A 191 -4.18 9.44 3.79
N ASN A 192 -3.74 9.20 2.55
CA ASN A 192 -2.44 8.63 2.28
C ASN A 192 -1.36 9.66 2.62
N GLU A 193 -0.60 9.44 3.68
CA GLU A 193 0.60 10.20 3.98
C GLU A 193 1.77 9.59 3.20
N PHE A 194 2.40 10.39 2.33
CA PHE A 194 3.53 9.94 1.51
C PHE A 194 4.87 10.31 2.12
N TYR A 195 4.89 11.25 3.05
CA TYR A 195 6.10 11.77 3.68
C TYR A 195 5.83 12.20 5.14
N THR A 196 6.89 12.36 5.88
CA THR A 196 6.88 12.89 7.25
C THR A 196 7.43 14.32 7.27
N GLU A 197 7.14 15.07 8.32
CA GLU A 197 7.67 16.43 8.51
C GLU A 197 9.22 16.47 8.59
N LYS A 198 9.86 15.36 8.89
CA LYS A 198 11.32 15.25 9.00
C LYS A 198 12.02 15.05 7.65
N GLU A 199 11.29 14.72 6.60
CA GLU A 199 11.83 14.45 5.27
C GLU A 199 11.97 15.73 4.46
N ARG A 200 13.10 15.84 3.73
CA ARG A 200 13.36 16.99 2.86
C ARG A 200 12.68 16.79 1.51
N LEU A 201 11.73 17.64 1.20
CA LEU A 201 10.92 17.57 -0.02
C LEU A 201 11.46 18.50 -1.11
N ASP A 202 11.51 17.99 -2.32
CA ASP A 202 11.55 18.77 -3.55
C ASP A 202 10.15 18.69 -4.21
N ASN A 203 9.43 19.78 -4.10
CA ASN A 203 8.09 19.92 -4.68
C ASN A 203 8.07 20.75 -5.96
N ASP A 204 9.20 21.24 -6.41
CA ASP A 204 9.30 22.22 -7.51
C ASP A 204 9.73 21.58 -8.82
N SER A 205 10.48 20.47 -8.77
CA SER A 205 11.00 19.82 -9.99
C SER A 205 9.92 19.22 -10.90
N PHE A 206 8.76 18.84 -10.34
CA PHE A 206 7.64 18.26 -11.10
C PHE A 206 6.31 18.84 -10.62
N ILE A 207 5.34 18.98 -11.54
CA ILE A 207 4.01 19.53 -11.21
C ILE A 207 3.23 18.59 -10.27
N ASN A 208 3.08 17.32 -10.66
CA ASN A 208 2.23 16.35 -9.95
C ASN A 208 3.02 15.29 -9.18
N ILE A 209 4.33 15.44 -9.07
CA ILE A 209 5.22 14.48 -8.40
C ILE A 209 6.10 15.26 -7.42
N GLY A 210 6.19 14.75 -6.19
CA GLY A 210 7.16 15.20 -5.21
C GLY A 210 8.32 14.22 -5.11
N VAL A 211 9.45 14.69 -4.63
CA VAL A 211 10.65 13.87 -4.41
C VAL A 211 11.19 14.12 -3.01
N ILE A 212 11.39 13.06 -2.25
CA ILE A 212 12.11 13.11 -0.99
C ILE A 212 13.58 12.96 -1.30
N LYS A 213 14.36 13.99 -0.95
CA LYS A 213 15.80 14.05 -1.16
C LYS A 213 16.55 13.74 0.14
N ASN A 214 17.63 12.99 0.04
CA ASN A 214 18.50 12.71 1.18
C ASN A 214 17.74 12.14 2.38
N SER A 215 16.88 11.15 2.17
CA SER A 215 16.21 10.46 3.24
C SER A 215 17.21 9.95 4.27
N LYS A 216 16.89 10.11 5.57
CA LYS A 216 17.72 9.55 6.64
C LYS A 216 17.75 8.04 6.48
N LYS A 217 18.95 7.47 6.41
CA LYS A 217 19.15 6.03 6.25
C LYS A 217 19.52 5.42 7.61
N ARG A 218 19.03 4.23 7.87
CA ARG A 218 19.56 3.39 8.95
C ARG A 218 20.96 2.91 8.58
N SER A 219 21.75 2.52 9.57
CA SER A 219 22.99 1.83 9.29
C SER A 219 22.73 0.38 8.84
N ILE A 220 23.69 -0.24 8.18
CA ILE A 220 23.58 -1.63 7.76
C ILE A 220 23.54 -2.57 8.98
N GLU A 221 24.28 -2.19 10.03
CA GLU A 221 24.34 -2.92 11.30
C GLU A 221 22.97 -2.95 11.99
N GLU A 222 22.26 -1.81 12.07
CA GLU A 222 20.91 -1.73 12.62
C GLU A 222 19.92 -2.63 11.87
N ILE A 223 20.01 -2.65 10.54
CA ILE A 223 19.15 -3.52 9.72
C ILE A 223 19.50 -5.00 9.89
N ASP A 224 20.78 -5.33 9.96
CA ASP A 224 21.21 -6.71 10.18
C ASP A 224 20.72 -7.23 11.54
N GLU A 225 20.79 -6.43 12.60
CA GLU A 225 20.23 -6.76 13.90
C GLU A 225 18.71 -7.02 13.83
N ILE A 226 17.96 -6.19 13.12
CA ILE A 226 16.51 -6.38 12.92
C ILE A 226 16.22 -7.69 12.17
N ILE A 227 17.00 -7.96 11.12
CA ILE A 227 16.84 -9.17 10.31
C ILE A 227 17.12 -10.43 11.13
N ASP A 228 18.17 -10.41 11.95
CA ASP A 228 18.54 -11.54 12.79
C ASP A 228 17.50 -11.77 13.88
N GLN A 229 16.99 -10.72 14.53
CA GLN A 229 15.85 -10.84 15.47
C GLN A 229 14.61 -11.43 14.82
N LEU A 230 14.27 -10.99 13.59
CA LEU A 230 13.14 -11.55 12.85
C LEU A 230 13.36 -13.03 12.53
N ARG A 231 14.58 -13.46 12.17
CA ARG A 231 14.89 -14.87 11.91
C ARG A 231 14.74 -15.71 13.19
N GLU A 232 15.28 -15.27 14.30
CA GLU A 232 15.14 -15.94 15.59
C GLU A 232 13.68 -16.10 16.00
N LEU A 233 12.87 -15.05 15.79
CA LEU A 233 11.44 -15.12 16.05
C LEU A 233 10.75 -16.18 15.18
N PHE A 234 11.06 -16.26 13.88
CA PHE A 234 10.45 -17.25 12.98
C PHE A 234 10.92 -18.68 13.22
N GLU A 235 12.09 -18.89 13.78
CA GLU A 235 12.57 -20.21 14.22
C GLU A 235 11.90 -20.67 15.53
N SER A 236 11.40 -19.74 16.34
CA SER A 236 10.63 -20.04 17.53
C SER A 236 9.18 -20.44 17.16
N GLN A 237 8.73 -21.63 17.62
CA GLN A 237 7.41 -22.19 17.24
C GLN A 237 6.18 -21.42 17.80
N ASN A 238 6.37 -20.32 18.54
CA ASN A 238 5.30 -19.59 19.25
C ASN A 238 5.44 -18.08 19.10
N VAL A 239 5.45 -17.55 17.88
CA VAL A 239 5.57 -16.10 17.62
C VAL A 239 4.20 -15.43 17.55
N SER A 240 3.99 -14.38 18.33
CA SER A 240 2.83 -13.50 18.20
C SER A 240 3.04 -12.44 17.11
N ILE A 241 1.93 -12.02 16.48
CA ILE A 241 1.97 -10.92 15.48
C ILE A 241 2.49 -9.62 16.11
N SER A 242 2.18 -9.38 17.39
CA SER A 242 2.66 -8.21 18.13
C SER A 242 4.18 -8.17 18.26
N GLU A 243 4.83 -9.28 18.57
CA GLU A 243 6.29 -9.36 18.66
C GLU A 243 6.96 -9.03 17.32
N ILE A 244 6.40 -9.52 16.21
CA ILE A 244 6.92 -9.21 14.86
C ILE A 244 6.80 -7.72 14.52
N ILE A 245 5.71 -7.07 14.96
CA ILE A 245 5.50 -5.63 14.72
C ILE A 245 6.42 -4.77 15.61
N GLU A 246 6.70 -5.21 16.82
CA GLU A 246 7.54 -4.49 17.78
C GLU A 246 9.00 -4.40 17.35
N VAL A 247 9.55 -5.44 16.72
CA VAL A 247 10.96 -5.45 16.27
C VAL A 247 11.34 -4.24 15.39
N PRO A 248 10.59 -3.86 14.35
CA PRO A 248 10.89 -2.65 13.60
C PRO A 248 10.57 -1.35 14.35
N ARG A 249 9.62 -1.36 15.31
CA ARG A 249 9.19 -0.18 16.07
C ARG A 249 10.16 0.24 17.13
N ASP A 250 10.72 -0.70 17.88
CA ASP A 250 11.71 -0.40 18.92
C ASP A 250 12.94 0.30 18.34
N CYS A 251 13.24 0.03 17.09
CA CYS A 251 14.28 0.71 16.36
C CYS A 251 13.91 2.14 15.88
N GLU A 252 12.61 2.47 15.72
CA GLU A 252 12.17 3.86 15.40
C GLU A 252 12.20 4.79 16.61
N LEU A 253 12.02 4.26 17.82
CA LEU A 253 12.05 5.02 19.07
C LEU A 253 13.49 5.38 19.52
N MET A 254 14.50 4.69 18.99
CA MET A 254 15.92 4.92 19.28
C MET A 254 16.60 5.89 18.27
N SER A 255 15.92 6.38 17.23
CA SER A 255 16.45 7.25 16.17
C SER A 255 15.78 8.62 16.17
#